data_c1e3e3dac120150b4aa786389ab65868
#
_entry.id   c1e3e3dac120150b4aa786389ab65868
#
_cell.length_a   1.000
_cell.length_b   1.000
_cell.length_c   1.000
_cell.angle_alpha   90.00
_cell.angle_beta   90.00
_cell.angle_gamma   90.00
#
_symmetry.space_group_name_H-M   'P 1'
#
loop_
_entity.id
_entity.type
_entity.pdbx_description
1 polymer ?
#
loop_
_entity_poly.entity_id
_entity_poly.type
_entity_poly.pdbx_seq_one_letter_code
_entity_poly.pdbx_strand_id
1 'polypeptide(L)'
;MKKVMMIAAIAAALVSCQSKGTQNNDSTVDEGVLTVAGNDSSAITVYEGLLPAADGPGIQYVLSVDSVGPDGESGYTLVTTYLDAEGQGKNKSFTSKGKKQVIKKTVDNKQKTAYKLTPNDGDAPVYFVVVNDTTLRLVNDSLQE
;
A
#
# COMPACT_ATOMS: atom_id res chain seq x y z
N MET A 1 33.75 36.69 55.36
CA MET A 1 33.00 35.47 55.26
C MET A 1 31.81 35.75 54.31
N LYS A 2 32.04 35.69 53.04
CA LYS A 2 31.01 36.00 52.05
C LYS A 2 30.86 34.81 51.12
N LYS A 3 29.74 34.12 51.27
CA LYS A 3 29.34 33.00 50.40
C LYS A 3 28.77 33.58 49.10
N VAL A 4 29.41 33.32 47.99
CA VAL A 4 28.86 33.61 46.68
C VAL A 4 28.32 32.28 46.13
N MET A 5 27.00 32.20 46.02
CA MET A 5 26.30 31.13 45.33
C MET A 5 26.30 31.45 43.83
N MET A 6 26.98 30.64 43.03
CA MET A 6 26.79 30.61 41.60
C MET A 6 25.73 29.57 41.25
N ILE A 7 24.62 30.05 40.73
CA ILE A 7 23.56 29.20 40.18
C ILE A 7 23.92 29.02 38.68
N ALA A 8 24.32 27.81 38.32
CA ALA A 8 24.50 27.45 36.93
C ALA A 8 23.14 26.98 36.37
N ALA A 9 22.52 27.78 35.53
CA ALA A 9 21.35 27.38 34.78
C ALA A 9 21.75 26.50 33.60
N ILE A 10 21.44 25.22 33.68
CA ILE A 10 21.60 24.28 32.55
C ILE A 10 20.34 24.39 31.73
N ALA A 11 20.45 25.08 30.58
CA ALA A 11 19.42 25.08 29.56
C ALA A 11 19.48 23.74 28.81
N ALA A 12 18.57 22.81 29.12
CA ALA A 12 18.35 21.62 28.32
C ALA A 12 17.62 22.00 27.03
N ALA A 13 18.36 22.13 25.94
CA ALA A 13 17.77 22.22 24.62
C ALA A 13 17.21 20.84 24.22
N LEU A 14 15.89 20.67 24.34
CA LEU A 14 15.17 19.57 23.74
C LEU A 14 15.16 19.78 22.21
N VAL A 15 16.08 19.16 21.53
CA VAL A 15 15.99 19.00 20.08
C VAL A 15 14.90 17.96 19.83
N SER A 16 13.68 18.47 19.65
CA SER A 16 12.59 17.70 19.08
C SER A 16 12.92 17.46 17.60
N CYS A 17 13.47 16.30 17.29
CA CYS A 17 13.49 15.80 15.91
C CYS A 17 12.05 15.44 15.53
N GLN A 18 11.31 16.47 15.12
CA GLN A 18 10.07 16.30 14.42
C GLN A 18 10.44 15.86 12.99
N SER A 19 10.45 14.55 12.75
CA SER A 19 10.49 14.02 11.39
C SER A 19 9.19 14.47 10.73
N LYS A 20 9.33 15.53 9.97
CA LYS A 20 8.30 16.05 9.09
C LYS A 20 8.13 15.02 7.99
N GLY A 21 7.21 14.07 8.20
CA GLY A 21 6.67 13.27 7.12
C GLY A 21 6.02 14.24 6.15
N THR A 22 6.69 14.51 5.06
CA THR A 22 6.12 15.23 3.94
C THR A 22 5.07 14.31 3.34
N GLN A 23 3.85 14.40 3.81
CA GLN A 23 2.69 13.94 3.07
C GLN A 23 2.54 14.89 1.88
N ASN A 24 3.22 14.57 0.80
CA ASN A 24 2.83 15.08 -0.49
C ASN A 24 1.54 14.35 -0.88
N ASN A 25 0.40 14.90 -0.44
CA ASN A 25 -0.90 14.61 -1.01
C ASN A 25 -0.98 15.24 -2.41
N ASP A 26 -0.13 14.78 -3.30
CA ASP A 26 -0.38 14.89 -4.72
C ASP A 26 -1.14 13.63 -5.12
N SER A 27 -2.46 13.68 -4.93
CA SER A 27 -3.38 12.61 -5.34
C SER A 27 -3.53 12.62 -6.84
N THR A 28 -2.44 12.35 -7.55
CA THR A 28 -2.52 12.01 -8.97
C THR A 28 -3.11 10.62 -9.04
N VAL A 29 -4.33 10.55 -9.58
CA VAL A 29 -4.97 9.29 -9.93
C VAL A 29 -4.13 8.67 -11.05
N ASP A 30 -3.34 7.66 -10.72
CA ASP A 30 -2.49 6.97 -11.68
C ASP A 30 -3.20 5.70 -12.16
N GLU A 31 -3.13 5.42 -13.46
CA GLU A 31 -3.88 4.34 -14.10
C GLU A 31 -3.52 2.96 -13.51
N GLY A 32 -4.29 2.52 -12.51
CA GLY A 32 -4.20 1.17 -11.96
C GLY A 32 -2.92 0.84 -11.18
N VAL A 33 -2.13 1.82 -10.76
CA VAL A 33 -0.82 1.62 -10.14
C VAL A 33 -0.89 1.72 -8.61
N LEU A 34 -0.30 0.73 -7.94
CA LEU A 34 -0.04 0.74 -6.50
C LEU A 34 1.47 0.84 -6.26
N THR A 35 1.88 1.69 -5.33
CA THR A 35 3.29 1.85 -4.92
C THR A 35 3.50 1.45 -3.47
N VAL A 36 4.72 1.07 -3.10
CA VAL A 36 5.06 0.72 -1.72
C VAL A 36 4.92 1.93 -0.82
N ALA A 37 4.03 1.84 0.17
CA ALA A 37 3.79 2.86 1.18
C ALA A 37 4.63 2.66 2.45
N GLY A 38 5.07 1.43 2.72
CA GLY A 38 5.89 1.10 3.88
C GLY A 38 6.15 -0.39 4.03
N ASN A 39 7.18 -0.71 4.79
CA ASN A 39 7.45 -2.06 5.28
C ASN A 39 7.23 -2.03 6.79
N ASP A 40 6.10 -2.57 7.22
CA ASP A 40 5.82 -2.72 8.65
C ASP A 40 6.42 -4.05 9.10
N SER A 41 7.58 -3.98 9.78
CA SER A 41 8.42 -5.11 10.18
C SER A 41 8.72 -6.12 9.05
N SER A 42 9.80 -6.80 9.08
CA SER A 42 10.46 -7.62 8.05
C SER A 42 9.61 -8.67 7.29
N ALA A 43 8.31 -8.73 7.52
CA ALA A 43 7.43 -9.78 7.00
C ALA A 43 6.26 -9.27 6.14
N ILE A 44 5.94 -7.97 6.14
CA ILE A 44 4.78 -7.43 5.43
C ILE A 44 5.21 -6.26 4.54
N THR A 45 4.80 -6.30 3.28
CA THR A 45 4.94 -5.16 2.35
C THR A 45 3.57 -4.57 2.08
N VAL A 46 3.44 -3.26 2.21
CA VAL A 46 2.21 -2.52 1.96
C VAL A 46 2.34 -1.71 0.68
N TYR A 47 1.41 -1.90 -0.24
CA TYR A 47 1.26 -1.13 -1.47
C TYR A 47 0.01 -0.28 -1.40
N GLU A 48 0.10 0.96 -1.82
CA GLU A 48 -1.05 1.89 -1.89
C GLU A 48 -1.15 2.52 -3.27
N GLY A 49 -2.38 2.83 -3.67
CA GLY A 49 -2.65 3.54 -4.91
C GLY A 49 -4.07 4.05 -4.97
N LEU A 50 -4.27 5.14 -5.70
CA LEU A 50 -5.58 5.69 -6.03
C LEU A 50 -5.85 5.41 -7.51
N LEU A 51 -6.85 4.58 -7.77
CA LEU A 51 -7.25 4.17 -9.12
C LEU A 51 -8.46 4.98 -9.58
N PRO A 52 -8.59 5.24 -10.89
CA PRO A 52 -9.76 5.90 -11.42
C PRO A 52 -11.04 5.09 -11.15
N ALA A 53 -12.12 5.79 -10.85
CA ALA A 53 -13.46 5.21 -10.75
C ALA A 53 -14.34 5.74 -11.89
N ALA A 54 -15.30 4.93 -12.32
CA ALA A 54 -16.28 5.37 -13.30
C ALA A 54 -17.19 6.47 -12.75
N ASP A 55 -17.56 6.33 -11.47
CA ASP A 55 -18.41 7.26 -10.73
C ASP A 55 -17.68 7.68 -9.45
N GLY A 56 -17.21 8.93 -9.39
CA GLY A 56 -16.57 9.49 -8.21
C GLY A 56 -15.09 9.84 -8.39
N PRO A 57 -14.43 10.35 -7.33
CA PRO A 57 -13.06 10.86 -7.41
C PRO A 57 -11.99 9.77 -7.51
N GLY A 58 -12.34 8.52 -7.22
CA GLY A 58 -11.42 7.39 -7.32
C GLY A 58 -11.70 6.27 -6.33
N ILE A 59 -10.90 5.20 -6.45
CA ILE A 59 -10.92 4.05 -5.55
C ILE A 59 -9.52 3.92 -4.96
N GLN A 60 -9.40 4.08 -3.65
CA GLN A 60 -8.15 3.84 -2.95
C GLN A 60 -7.97 2.35 -2.70
N TYR A 61 -6.81 1.82 -3.06
CA TYR A 61 -6.37 0.46 -2.76
C TYR A 61 -5.24 0.49 -1.75
N VAL A 62 -5.35 -0.36 -0.72
CA VAL A 62 -4.27 -0.63 0.23
C VAL A 62 -4.10 -2.14 0.28
N LEU A 63 -3.00 -2.64 -0.27
CA LEU A 63 -2.67 -4.05 -0.34
C LEU A 63 -1.51 -4.36 0.60
N SER A 64 -1.77 -5.15 1.63
CA SER A 64 -0.74 -5.73 2.50
C SER A 64 -0.48 -7.16 2.08
N VAL A 65 0.77 -7.50 1.82
CA VAL A 65 1.19 -8.86 1.44
C VAL A 65 2.24 -9.36 2.42
N ASP A 66 2.05 -10.57 2.90
CA ASP A 66 3.03 -11.24 3.75
C ASP A 66 4.24 -11.71 2.91
N SER A 67 5.38 -11.84 3.55
CA SER A 67 6.53 -12.53 2.95
C SER A 67 6.13 -13.94 2.52
N VAL A 68 6.72 -14.40 1.41
CA VAL A 68 6.44 -15.74 0.89
C VAL A 68 6.85 -16.78 1.93
N GLY A 69 5.92 -17.61 2.35
CA GLY A 69 6.18 -18.76 3.20
C GLY A 69 6.97 -19.86 2.48
N PRO A 70 7.39 -20.90 3.22
CA PRO A 70 8.13 -22.05 2.64
C PRO A 70 7.40 -22.73 1.47
N ASP A 71 6.08 -22.65 1.45
CA ASP A 71 5.21 -23.28 0.45
C ASP A 71 5.04 -22.46 -0.83
N GLY A 72 5.71 -21.30 -0.93
CA GLY A 72 5.55 -20.37 -2.05
C GLY A 72 4.23 -19.57 -2.03
N GLU A 73 3.40 -19.76 -1.02
CA GLU A 73 2.18 -19.03 -0.78
C GLU A 73 2.38 -18.01 0.34
N SER A 74 1.67 -16.90 0.28
CA SER A 74 1.61 -15.92 1.37
C SER A 74 0.19 -15.38 1.51
N GLY A 75 -0.11 -14.84 2.68
CA GLY A 75 -1.37 -14.14 2.93
C GLY A 75 -1.40 -12.76 2.28
N TYR A 76 -2.60 -12.24 2.11
CA TYR A 76 -2.81 -10.84 1.77
C TYR A 76 -4.03 -10.29 2.49
N THR A 77 -4.03 -8.97 2.65
CA THR A 77 -5.20 -8.17 2.98
C THR A 77 -5.30 -7.03 1.99
N LEU A 78 -6.40 -6.93 1.28
CA LEU A 78 -6.70 -5.85 0.35
C LEU A 78 -7.86 -5.02 0.88
N VAL A 79 -7.63 -3.75 1.15
CA VAL A 79 -8.67 -2.78 1.49
C VAL A 79 -8.92 -1.91 0.26
N THR A 80 -10.17 -1.90 -0.18
CA THR A 80 -10.63 -1.09 -1.32
C THR A 80 -11.62 -0.06 -0.80
N THR A 81 -11.29 1.22 -0.93
CA THR A 81 -12.14 2.33 -0.45
C THR A 81 -12.63 3.14 -1.63
N TYR A 82 -13.92 3.09 -1.86
CA TYR A 82 -14.62 3.92 -2.84
C TYR A 82 -14.85 5.30 -2.25
N LEU A 83 -14.23 6.32 -2.85
CA LEU A 83 -14.35 7.69 -2.39
C LEU A 83 -15.69 8.27 -2.82
N ASP A 84 -16.35 8.98 -1.91
CA ASP A 84 -17.66 9.62 -2.11
C ASP A 84 -18.79 8.66 -2.57
N ALA A 85 -18.64 7.35 -2.33
CA ALA A 85 -19.58 6.33 -2.80
C ALA A 85 -21.03 6.49 -2.28
N GLU A 86 -21.20 7.13 -1.13
CA GLU A 86 -22.51 7.39 -0.52
C GLU A 86 -22.81 8.90 -0.41
N GLY A 87 -22.13 9.72 -1.24
CA GLY A 87 -22.21 11.17 -1.28
C GLY A 87 -20.91 11.83 -0.83
N GLN A 88 -20.79 13.13 -1.05
CA GLN A 88 -19.59 13.91 -0.80
C GLN A 88 -19.04 13.69 0.63
N GLY A 89 -17.79 13.25 0.73
CA GLY A 89 -17.10 12.94 1.97
C GLY A 89 -17.52 11.61 2.63
N LYS A 90 -18.38 10.80 1.99
CA LYS A 90 -18.83 9.51 2.52
C LYS A 90 -18.21 8.37 1.72
N ASN A 91 -17.11 7.83 2.24
CA ASN A 91 -16.41 6.73 1.66
C ASN A 91 -17.01 5.39 2.07
N LYS A 92 -16.84 4.38 1.20
CA LYS A 92 -17.24 3.02 1.49
C LYS A 92 -16.07 2.08 1.28
N SER A 93 -15.69 1.34 2.33
CA SER A 93 -14.55 0.43 2.31
C SER A 93 -14.98 -1.03 2.34
N PHE A 94 -14.25 -1.85 1.60
CA PHE A 94 -14.35 -3.30 1.60
C PHE A 94 -12.99 -3.90 1.90
N THR A 95 -12.96 -5.01 2.64
CA THR A 95 -11.74 -5.73 2.97
C THR A 95 -11.83 -7.15 2.44
N SER A 96 -10.87 -7.52 1.60
CA SER A 96 -10.70 -8.89 1.12
C SER A 96 -9.42 -9.49 1.72
N LYS A 97 -9.48 -10.73 2.14
CA LYS A 97 -8.34 -11.49 2.67
C LYS A 97 -8.28 -12.86 2.02
N GLY A 98 -7.08 -13.37 1.84
CA GLY A 98 -6.91 -14.67 1.22
C GLY A 98 -5.46 -15.02 0.98
N LYS A 99 -5.23 -15.78 -0.08
CA LYS A 99 -3.90 -16.25 -0.48
C LYS A 99 -3.38 -15.47 -1.67
N LYS A 100 -2.10 -15.08 -1.59
CA LYS A 100 -1.34 -14.53 -2.71
C LYS A 100 -0.48 -15.64 -3.32
N GLN A 101 -0.57 -15.81 -4.61
CA GLN A 101 0.32 -16.67 -5.40
C GLN A 101 1.11 -15.80 -6.38
N VAL A 102 2.40 -16.10 -6.53
CA VAL A 102 3.23 -15.49 -7.58
C VAL A 102 3.11 -16.34 -8.84
N ILE A 103 2.59 -15.73 -9.90
CA ILE A 103 2.45 -16.38 -11.21
C ILE A 103 3.36 -15.72 -12.25
N LYS A 104 3.82 -16.51 -13.23
CA LYS A 104 4.58 -16.03 -14.37
C LYS A 104 3.86 -16.43 -15.64
N LYS A 105 3.63 -15.47 -16.52
CA LYS A 105 2.93 -15.68 -17.81
C LYS A 105 3.61 -14.87 -18.90
N THR A 106 3.72 -15.44 -20.10
CA THR A 106 4.19 -14.72 -21.27
C THR A 106 3.02 -14.01 -21.93
N VAL A 107 3.11 -12.69 -22.00
CA VAL A 107 2.12 -11.82 -22.67
C VAL A 107 2.89 -10.93 -23.64
N ASP A 108 2.47 -10.88 -24.91
CA ASP A 108 3.11 -10.11 -25.98
C ASP A 108 4.62 -10.39 -26.09
N ASN A 109 5.00 -11.67 -26.08
CA ASN A 109 6.39 -12.15 -26.09
C ASN A 109 7.28 -11.67 -24.92
N LYS A 110 6.69 -11.14 -23.86
CA LYS A 110 7.39 -10.72 -22.62
C LYS A 110 6.92 -11.57 -21.45
N GLN A 111 7.85 -12.06 -20.65
CA GLN A 111 7.51 -12.73 -19.39
C GLN A 111 7.09 -11.68 -18.37
N LYS A 112 5.85 -11.75 -17.91
CA LYS A 112 5.32 -10.93 -16.80
C LYS A 112 5.24 -11.77 -15.54
N THR A 113 5.62 -11.18 -14.42
CA THR A 113 5.40 -11.72 -13.06
C THR A 113 4.19 -11.01 -12.48
N ALA A 114 3.27 -11.75 -11.90
CA ALA A 114 2.07 -11.17 -11.29
C ALA A 114 1.74 -11.83 -9.96
N TYR A 115 1.04 -11.09 -9.10
CA TYR A 115 0.38 -11.59 -7.91
C TYR A 115 -1.07 -11.93 -8.29
N LYS A 116 -1.45 -13.19 -8.04
CA LYS A 116 -2.84 -13.63 -8.05
C LYS A 116 -3.33 -13.65 -6.61
N LEU A 117 -4.30 -12.82 -6.29
CA LEU A 117 -4.94 -12.73 -4.98
C LEU A 117 -6.25 -13.50 -5.04
N THR A 118 -6.32 -14.61 -4.31
CA THR A 118 -7.52 -15.45 -4.26
C THR A 118 -8.21 -15.24 -2.91
N PRO A 119 -9.40 -14.62 -2.90
CA PRO A 119 -10.16 -14.38 -1.68
C PRO A 119 -10.63 -15.69 -1.00
N ASN A 120 -10.72 -15.65 0.34
CA ASN A 120 -11.22 -16.79 1.12
C ASN A 120 -12.74 -16.92 1.09
N ASP A 121 -13.46 -15.88 0.71
CA ASP A 121 -14.93 -15.81 0.63
C ASP A 121 -15.51 -16.37 -0.67
N GLY A 122 -14.65 -16.75 -1.62
CA GLY A 122 -15.05 -17.30 -2.91
C GLY A 122 -15.28 -16.28 -4.01
N ASP A 123 -14.99 -15.01 -3.76
CA ASP A 123 -15.00 -13.98 -4.79
C ASP A 123 -13.94 -14.23 -5.87
N ALA A 124 -14.11 -13.55 -7.00
CA ALA A 124 -13.17 -13.67 -8.13
C ALA A 124 -11.77 -13.20 -7.74
N PRO A 125 -10.72 -13.89 -8.21
CA PRO A 125 -9.34 -13.47 -7.98
C PRO A 125 -9.04 -12.10 -8.58
N VAL A 126 -8.16 -11.35 -7.90
CA VAL A 126 -7.63 -10.07 -8.37
C VAL A 126 -6.18 -10.25 -8.79
N TYR A 127 -5.76 -9.59 -9.87
CA TYR A 127 -4.43 -9.75 -10.44
C TYR A 127 -3.68 -8.42 -10.46
N PHE A 128 -2.41 -8.45 -10.02
CA PHE A 128 -1.49 -7.32 -10.11
C PHE A 128 -0.19 -7.75 -10.79
N VAL A 129 0.18 -7.12 -11.89
CA VAL A 129 1.50 -7.31 -12.49
C VAL A 129 2.55 -6.57 -11.65
N VAL A 130 3.67 -7.25 -11.38
CA VAL A 130 4.84 -6.65 -10.74
C VAL A 130 5.59 -5.84 -11.80
N VAL A 131 5.53 -4.53 -11.71
CA VAL A 131 6.23 -3.61 -12.62
C VAL A 131 7.70 -3.50 -12.22
N ASN A 132 7.95 -3.33 -10.93
CA ASN A 132 9.27 -3.34 -10.28
C ASN A 132 9.11 -3.65 -8.78
N ASP A 133 10.19 -3.58 -8.02
CA ASP A 133 10.21 -3.94 -6.59
C ASP A 133 9.26 -3.10 -5.72
N THR A 134 8.86 -1.94 -6.19
CA THR A 134 8.03 -0.99 -5.43
C THR A 134 6.67 -0.70 -6.07
N THR A 135 6.37 -1.29 -7.25
CA THR A 135 5.21 -0.91 -8.06
C THR A 135 4.46 -2.11 -8.57
N LEU A 136 3.17 -2.13 -8.31
CA LEU A 136 2.21 -3.10 -8.84
C LEU A 136 1.20 -2.39 -9.75
N ARG A 137 0.71 -3.09 -10.77
CA ARG A 137 -0.35 -2.61 -11.67
C ARG A 137 -1.52 -3.58 -11.67
N LEU A 138 -2.72 -3.07 -11.45
CA LEU A 138 -3.96 -3.83 -11.54
C LEU A 138 -4.21 -4.24 -13.01
N VAL A 139 -4.52 -5.51 -13.21
CA VAL A 139 -4.73 -6.10 -14.55
C VAL A 139 -5.86 -7.11 -14.50
N ASN A 140 -6.31 -7.55 -15.68
CA ASN A 140 -7.25 -8.67 -15.80
C ASN A 140 -6.53 -10.03 -15.65
N ASP A 141 -7.28 -11.13 -15.75
CA ASP A 141 -6.78 -12.51 -15.66
C ASP A 141 -5.81 -12.90 -16.80
N SER A 142 -5.85 -12.18 -17.90
CA SER A 142 -4.92 -12.31 -19.02
C SER A 142 -3.64 -11.50 -18.86
N LEU A 143 -3.48 -10.79 -17.74
CA LEU A 143 -2.39 -9.86 -17.39
C LEU A 143 -2.29 -8.67 -18.37
N GLN A 144 -3.43 -8.22 -18.85
CA GLN A 144 -3.62 -7.02 -19.68
C GLN A 144 -4.32 -5.92 -18.86
N GLU A 145 -4.06 -4.66 -19.22
CA GLU A 145 -4.66 -3.45 -18.62
C GLU A 145 -6.11 -3.26 -19.10
#